data_670709520523bd6961231f378b1a5f9b
#
_entry.id   670709520523bd6961231f378b1a5f9b
#
_cell.length_a   1.000
_cell.length_b   1.000
_cell.length_c   1.000
_cell.angle_alpha   90.00
_cell.angle_beta   90.00
_cell.angle_gamma   90.00
#
_symmetry.space_group_name_H-M   'P 1'
#
loop_
_entity.id
_entity.type
_entity.pdbx_description
1 polymer ?
#
loop_
_entity_poly.entity_id
_entity_poly.type
_entity_poly.pdbx_seq_one_letter_code
_entity_poly.pdbx_strand_id
1 'polypeptide(L)'
;ILHEVTYSSTWYVDPAKASGGWALEMINPLHICSDMSNWAEANNLTGGTPGKINSQWSMSEDKQGPVFQSLYTSAADQIILRFDERLDPLLMENPGAYTIVPPVSIAAAVLQDPLTIELTLAESLEPGIVYNLLPFDAYDCLGNLETVGDTLSFGLTVAPEKGDIIINEILFNPASGGSRFIEIRNVSQKFINLSS
;
A
#
# COMPACT_ATOMS: atom_id res chain seq x y z
N ILE A 1 7.86 18.67 16.10
CA ILE A 1 8.86 17.67 15.64
C ILE A 1 9.51 18.23 14.40
N LEU A 2 10.85 18.23 14.33
CA LEU A 2 11.58 18.70 13.15
C LEU A 2 11.72 17.58 12.10
N HIS A 3 11.96 16.36 12.55
CA HIS A 3 12.05 15.16 11.74
C HIS A 3 11.93 13.94 12.67
N GLU A 4 11.19 12.92 12.24
CA GLU A 4 10.99 11.69 13.00
C GLU A 4 11.15 10.50 12.06
N VAL A 5 11.84 9.46 12.51
CA VAL A 5 12.04 8.22 11.77
C VAL A 5 11.74 7.04 12.70
N THR A 6 10.75 6.25 12.29
CA THR A 6 10.49 4.95 12.93
C THR A 6 11.17 3.87 12.10
N TYR A 7 12.18 3.23 12.65
CA TYR A 7 12.99 2.24 11.94
C TYR A 7 12.83 0.83 12.50
N SER A 8 13.20 -0.16 11.70
CA SER A 8 13.19 -1.58 12.08
C SER A 8 14.49 -2.27 11.62
N SER A 9 14.85 -3.36 12.29
CA SER A 9 15.94 -4.23 11.86
C SER A 9 15.69 -4.87 10.48
N THR A 10 14.44 -4.90 10.01
CA THR A 10 14.08 -5.36 8.67
C THR A 10 14.57 -4.43 7.54
N TRP A 11 15.04 -3.23 7.87
CA TRP A 11 15.62 -2.30 6.91
C TRP A 11 17.05 -2.67 6.49
N TYR A 12 17.69 -3.59 7.21
CA TYR A 12 18.98 -4.15 6.79
C TYR A 12 18.76 -5.28 5.79
N VAL A 13 19.44 -5.21 4.65
CA VAL A 13 19.44 -6.24 3.63
C VAL A 13 20.41 -7.36 4.00
N ASP A 14 21.58 -7.00 4.57
CA ASP A 14 22.56 -7.95 5.06
C ASP A 14 22.27 -8.37 6.52
N PRO A 15 21.93 -9.65 6.77
CA PRO A 15 21.68 -10.15 8.11
C PRO A 15 22.85 -9.97 9.09
N ALA A 16 24.09 -9.97 8.56
CA ALA A 16 25.27 -9.75 9.39
C ALA A 16 25.32 -8.31 9.94
N LYS A 17 24.89 -7.33 9.15
CA LYS A 17 24.80 -5.94 9.55
C LYS A 17 23.62 -5.70 10.48
N ALA A 18 22.49 -6.39 10.28
CA ALA A 18 21.33 -6.34 11.15
C ALA A 18 21.63 -6.80 12.60
N SER A 19 22.68 -7.62 12.78
CA SER A 19 23.11 -8.10 14.10
C SER A 19 23.80 -7.04 14.95
N GLY A 20 24.08 -5.86 14.42
CA GLY A 20 24.64 -4.70 15.11
C GLY A 20 25.98 -4.22 14.54
N GLY A 21 26.41 -3.05 15.01
CA GLY A 21 27.68 -2.41 14.61
C GLY A 21 27.60 -1.63 13.28
N TRP A 22 26.43 -1.55 12.66
CA TRP A 22 26.21 -0.84 11.42
C TRP A 22 25.06 0.17 11.55
N ALA A 23 25.28 1.39 11.06
CA ALA A 23 24.26 2.42 11.01
C ALA A 23 23.33 2.23 9.81
N LEU A 24 22.06 2.63 9.96
CA LEU A 24 21.22 2.97 8.85
C LEU A 24 21.53 4.43 8.47
N GLU A 25 21.85 4.66 7.22
CA GLU A 25 22.21 5.97 6.68
C GLU A 25 21.14 6.44 5.69
N MET A 26 20.70 7.69 5.85
CA MET A 26 19.82 8.33 4.87
C MET A 26 20.53 8.45 3.53
N ILE A 27 19.86 8.05 2.44
CA ILE A 27 20.42 8.08 1.09
C ILE A 27 20.36 9.50 0.54
N ASN A 28 19.17 10.10 0.52
CA ASN A 28 18.94 11.43 -0.04
C ASN A 28 18.30 12.37 0.99
N PRO A 29 19.00 13.41 1.43
CA PRO A 29 18.46 14.35 2.41
C PRO A 29 17.32 15.25 1.88
N LEU A 30 17.07 15.26 0.57
CA LEU A 30 15.94 15.97 -0.03
C LEU A 30 14.64 15.16 0.01
N HIS A 31 14.74 13.83 0.21
CA HIS A 31 13.60 12.90 0.29
C HIS A 31 13.27 12.58 1.76
N ILE A 32 13.07 13.61 2.58
CA ILE A 32 12.87 13.45 4.04
C ILE A 32 11.58 12.75 4.42
N CYS A 33 10.64 12.65 3.52
CA CYS A 33 9.36 11.99 3.73
C CYS A 33 9.30 10.56 3.19
N SER A 34 10.36 10.08 2.54
CA SER A 34 10.48 8.68 2.16
C SER A 34 10.83 7.82 3.38
N ASP A 35 10.16 6.67 3.51
CA ASP A 35 10.41 5.71 4.59
C ASP A 35 11.66 4.84 4.31
N MET A 36 11.53 3.53 4.47
CA MET A 36 12.60 2.56 4.29
C MET A 36 13.39 2.72 2.98
N SER A 37 12.72 3.15 1.89
CA SER A 37 13.34 3.33 0.57
C SER A 37 14.47 4.36 0.53
N ASN A 38 14.45 5.34 1.44
CA ASN A 38 15.50 6.37 1.55
C ASN A 38 16.57 6.06 2.62
N TRP A 39 16.61 4.83 3.11
CA TRP A 39 17.57 4.40 4.13
C TRP A 39 18.26 3.12 3.69
N ALA A 40 19.56 3.05 3.94
CA ALA A 40 20.34 1.83 3.69
C ALA A 40 21.39 1.65 4.79
N GLU A 41 21.81 0.41 4.95
CA GLU A 41 22.91 0.08 5.85
C GLU A 41 24.23 0.69 5.35
N ALA A 42 25.03 1.23 6.24
CA ALA A 42 26.32 1.82 5.91
C ALA A 42 27.22 0.85 5.15
N ASN A 43 27.95 1.36 4.16
CA ASN A 43 29.00 0.64 3.43
C ASN A 43 30.41 0.90 3.97
N ASN A 44 30.55 1.84 4.91
CA ASN A 44 31.83 2.14 5.53
C ASN A 44 32.22 1.06 6.54
N LEU A 45 33.44 0.51 6.42
CA LEU A 45 33.93 -0.58 7.27
C LEU A 45 33.99 -0.24 8.77
N THR A 46 33.89 1.04 9.15
CA THR A 46 33.76 1.45 10.56
C THR A 46 32.35 1.36 11.10
N GLY A 47 31.41 0.85 10.30
CA GLY A 47 29.99 0.67 10.67
C GLY A 47 29.10 1.92 10.49
N GLY A 48 29.66 3.04 10.05
CA GLY A 48 28.91 4.28 9.80
C GLY A 48 29.83 5.45 9.50
N THR A 49 29.23 6.64 9.27
CA THR A 49 29.96 7.87 8.87
C THR A 49 29.60 9.07 9.73
N PRO A 50 29.68 8.99 11.06
CA PRO A 50 29.29 10.09 11.93
C PRO A 50 30.12 11.36 11.65
N GLY A 51 29.42 12.50 11.44
CA GLY A 51 30.04 13.79 11.13
C GLY A 51 30.65 13.91 9.72
N LYS A 52 30.36 12.97 8.84
CA LYS A 52 30.76 12.96 7.43
C LYS A 52 29.54 12.72 6.53
N ILE A 53 29.74 12.84 5.20
CA ILE A 53 28.73 12.44 4.23
C ILE A 53 28.50 10.94 4.34
N ASN A 54 27.24 10.53 4.37
CA ASN A 54 26.83 9.13 4.45
C ASN A 54 27.43 8.29 3.32
N SER A 55 27.85 7.06 3.61
CA SER A 55 28.45 6.17 2.62
C SER A 55 27.45 5.72 1.53
N GLN A 56 26.16 5.87 1.80
CA GLN A 56 25.05 5.59 0.88
C GLN A 56 24.51 6.84 0.17
N TRP A 57 25.11 8.00 0.42
CA TRP A 57 24.61 9.29 -0.05
C TRP A 57 24.46 9.34 -1.58
N SER A 58 23.27 9.79 -2.02
CA SER A 58 22.91 10.01 -3.42
C SER A 58 21.99 11.23 -3.52
N MET A 59 22.06 11.97 -4.61
CA MET A 59 21.19 13.10 -4.93
C MET A 59 20.27 12.77 -6.12
N SER A 60 19.96 11.51 -6.33
CA SER A 60 18.96 11.13 -7.34
C SER A 60 17.60 11.76 -6.97
N GLU A 61 16.99 12.46 -7.90
CA GLU A 61 15.63 12.95 -7.72
C GLU A 61 14.66 11.76 -7.79
N ASP A 62 13.72 11.70 -6.86
CA ASP A 62 12.53 10.90 -6.99
C ASP A 62 11.56 11.62 -7.94
N LYS A 63 11.03 10.87 -8.91
CA LYS A 63 10.10 11.38 -9.93
C LYS A 63 8.90 10.47 -10.11
N GLN A 64 8.79 9.45 -9.28
CA GLN A 64 7.68 8.51 -9.30
C GLN A 64 6.66 8.93 -8.26
N GLY A 65 5.41 8.88 -8.62
CA GLY A 65 4.32 9.05 -7.68
C GLY A 65 3.91 7.71 -7.06
N PRO A 66 3.01 7.75 -6.05
CA PRO A 66 2.66 6.58 -5.24
C PRO A 66 1.87 5.56 -6.05
N VAL A 67 2.38 4.33 -6.11
CA VAL A 67 1.72 3.24 -6.84
C VAL A 67 0.64 2.61 -5.97
N PHE A 68 -0.58 2.58 -6.51
CA PHE A 68 -1.70 1.91 -5.87
C PHE A 68 -1.45 0.41 -5.68
N GLN A 69 -1.72 -0.10 -4.48
CA GLN A 69 -1.50 -1.50 -4.11
C GLN A 69 -2.79 -2.28 -3.90
N SER A 70 -3.74 -1.73 -3.14
CA SER A 70 -4.98 -2.44 -2.85
C SER A 70 -6.12 -1.51 -2.42
N LEU A 71 -7.35 -1.96 -2.67
CA LEU A 71 -8.59 -1.40 -2.16
C LEU A 71 -9.39 -2.51 -1.48
N TYR A 72 -9.94 -2.22 -0.30
CA TYR A 72 -10.90 -3.11 0.36
C TYR A 72 -11.86 -2.32 1.27
N THR A 73 -13.00 -2.92 1.59
CA THR A 73 -13.96 -2.40 2.57
C THR A 73 -13.61 -2.92 3.96
N SER A 74 -13.36 -2.04 4.92
CA SER A 74 -13.11 -2.38 6.33
C SER A 74 -14.39 -2.42 7.15
N ALA A 75 -15.38 -1.61 6.76
CA ALA A 75 -16.73 -1.56 7.32
C ALA A 75 -17.74 -1.22 6.22
N ALA A 76 -19.04 -1.22 6.56
CA ALA A 76 -20.08 -0.92 5.56
C ALA A 76 -20.01 0.50 5.01
N ASP A 77 -19.37 1.40 5.73
CA ASP A 77 -19.20 2.82 5.38
C ASP A 77 -17.73 3.25 5.29
N GLN A 78 -16.81 2.28 5.19
CA GLN A 78 -15.38 2.56 5.15
C GLN A 78 -14.67 1.80 4.03
N ILE A 79 -13.83 2.51 3.28
CA ILE A 79 -12.99 1.99 2.20
C ILE A 79 -11.55 2.34 2.52
N ILE A 80 -10.67 1.37 2.39
CA ILE A 80 -9.24 1.54 2.60
C ILE A 80 -8.53 1.44 1.25
N LEU A 81 -7.70 2.44 0.96
CA LEU A 81 -6.77 2.46 -0.17
C LEU A 81 -5.35 2.40 0.36
N ARG A 82 -4.52 1.52 -0.19
CA ARG A 82 -3.13 1.35 0.20
C ARG A 82 -2.20 1.60 -0.99
N PHE A 83 -1.09 2.28 -0.70
CA PHE A 83 -0.04 2.62 -1.65
C PHE A 83 1.32 2.08 -1.19
N ASP A 84 2.31 2.13 -2.05
CA ASP A 84 3.68 1.64 -1.77
C ASP A 84 4.59 2.67 -1.10
N GLU A 85 4.22 3.97 -1.15
CA GLU A 85 4.99 5.05 -0.56
C GLU A 85 4.12 6.11 0.13
N ARG A 86 4.77 7.04 0.84
CA ARG A 86 4.09 8.05 1.66
C ARG A 86 3.30 9.04 0.81
N LEU A 87 2.04 9.20 1.17
CA LEU A 87 1.11 10.10 0.54
C LEU A 87 1.23 11.53 1.09
N ASP A 88 0.87 12.52 0.25
CA ASP A 88 0.69 13.92 0.68
C ASP A 88 -0.66 14.09 1.40
N PRO A 89 -0.68 14.40 2.72
CA PRO A 89 -1.94 14.56 3.45
C PRO A 89 -2.81 15.69 2.88
N LEU A 90 -2.21 16.81 2.43
CA LEU A 90 -2.96 17.98 1.98
C LEU A 90 -3.76 17.71 0.70
N LEU A 91 -3.24 16.84 -0.16
CA LEU A 91 -3.86 16.50 -1.44
C LEU A 91 -4.75 15.26 -1.32
N MET A 92 -4.33 14.26 -0.56
CA MET A 92 -5.02 12.99 -0.46
C MET A 92 -6.19 13.02 0.55
N GLU A 93 -6.15 13.85 1.58
CA GLU A 93 -7.26 14.00 2.55
C GLU A 93 -8.38 14.92 2.03
N ASN A 94 -8.57 14.99 0.71
CA ASN A 94 -9.64 15.73 0.06
C ASN A 94 -10.75 14.77 -0.42
N PRO A 95 -11.93 14.69 0.24
CA PRO A 95 -13.00 13.80 -0.20
C PRO A 95 -13.46 14.05 -1.64
N GLY A 96 -13.36 15.29 -2.12
CA GLY A 96 -13.74 15.68 -3.48
C GLY A 96 -12.83 15.15 -4.58
N ALA A 97 -11.67 14.59 -4.24
CA ALA A 97 -10.77 13.96 -5.20
C ALA A 97 -11.26 12.56 -5.66
N TYR A 98 -12.22 11.97 -4.95
CA TYR A 98 -12.68 10.60 -5.18
C TYR A 98 -14.13 10.58 -5.64
N THR A 99 -14.43 9.73 -6.61
CA THR A 99 -15.79 9.56 -7.16
C THR A 99 -16.17 8.09 -7.20
N ILE A 100 -17.34 7.76 -6.63
CA ILE A 100 -17.87 6.40 -6.57
C ILE A 100 -19.11 6.27 -7.46
N VAL A 101 -19.23 5.13 -8.16
CA VAL A 101 -20.38 4.78 -9.00
C VAL A 101 -20.83 3.35 -8.67
N PRO A 102 -22.12 3.09 -8.37
CA PRO A 102 -23.23 4.05 -8.16
C PRO A 102 -22.89 5.12 -7.13
N PRO A 103 -23.51 6.32 -7.21
CA PRO A 103 -23.13 7.45 -6.38
C PRO A 103 -23.27 7.15 -4.89
N VAL A 104 -22.18 7.32 -4.14
CA VAL A 104 -22.13 7.36 -2.68
C VAL A 104 -21.23 8.53 -2.30
N SER A 105 -21.73 9.41 -1.43
CA SER A 105 -20.96 10.57 -1.00
C SER A 105 -19.85 10.16 -0.04
N ILE A 106 -18.66 10.74 -0.20
CA ILE A 106 -17.53 10.56 0.71
C ILE A 106 -17.56 11.69 1.72
N ALA A 107 -17.73 11.34 2.99
CA ALA A 107 -17.82 12.29 4.10
C ALA A 107 -16.44 12.76 4.57
N ALA A 108 -15.46 11.87 4.54
CA ALA A 108 -14.08 12.17 4.94
C ALA A 108 -13.09 11.30 4.17
N ALA A 109 -11.87 11.82 4.00
CA ALA A 109 -10.70 11.10 3.55
C ALA A 109 -9.58 11.38 4.55
N VAL A 110 -9.03 10.36 5.20
CA VAL A 110 -8.06 10.54 6.29
C VAL A 110 -6.94 9.51 6.17
N LEU A 111 -5.69 9.96 6.27
CA LEU A 111 -4.54 9.06 6.35
C LEU A 111 -4.53 8.34 7.72
N GLN A 112 -4.68 7.01 7.69
CA GLN A 112 -4.56 6.17 8.88
C GLN A 112 -3.09 5.91 9.27
N ASP A 113 -2.26 5.84 8.26
CA ASP A 113 -0.81 5.79 8.32
C ASP A 113 -0.25 6.43 7.03
N PRO A 114 1.09 6.63 6.91
CA PRO A 114 1.65 7.30 5.74
C PRO A 114 1.36 6.68 4.37
N LEU A 115 1.01 5.38 4.33
CA LEU A 115 0.78 4.61 3.10
C LEU A 115 -0.70 4.31 2.84
N THR A 116 -1.58 4.64 3.81
CA THR A 116 -2.95 4.15 3.81
C THR A 116 -3.94 5.29 4.04
N ILE A 117 -4.88 5.45 3.12
CA ILE A 117 -5.99 6.39 3.27
C ILE A 117 -7.31 5.65 3.50
N GLU A 118 -8.08 6.12 4.47
CA GLU A 118 -9.45 5.70 4.73
C GLU A 118 -10.42 6.72 4.16
N LEU A 119 -11.34 6.26 3.33
CA LEU A 119 -12.49 7.02 2.87
C LEU A 119 -13.70 6.62 3.71
N THR A 120 -14.24 7.55 4.49
CA THR A 120 -15.50 7.37 5.22
C THR A 120 -16.65 7.84 4.34
N LEU A 121 -17.64 6.98 4.14
CA LEU A 121 -18.82 7.26 3.33
C LEU A 121 -19.90 7.93 4.18
N ALA A 122 -20.72 8.78 3.55
CA ALA A 122 -21.88 9.41 4.21
C ALA A 122 -23.01 8.41 4.48
N GLU A 123 -23.07 7.32 3.71
CA GLU A 123 -24.07 6.26 3.78
C GLU A 123 -23.38 4.91 3.66
N SER A 124 -23.95 3.88 4.30
CA SER A 124 -23.42 2.52 4.20
C SER A 124 -23.64 1.95 2.81
N LEU A 125 -22.65 1.18 2.33
CA LEU A 125 -22.76 0.38 1.12
C LEU A 125 -23.87 -0.67 1.28
N GLU A 126 -24.57 -0.96 0.19
CA GLU A 126 -25.58 -2.02 0.16
C GLU A 126 -24.95 -3.37 -0.19
N PRO A 127 -25.32 -4.45 0.51
CA PRO A 127 -24.86 -5.80 0.17
C PRO A 127 -25.27 -6.22 -1.24
N GLY A 128 -24.35 -6.85 -1.97
CA GLY A 128 -24.60 -7.36 -3.31
C GLY A 128 -24.49 -6.31 -4.43
N ILE A 129 -24.25 -5.05 -4.10
CA ILE A 129 -23.96 -4.00 -5.08
C ILE A 129 -22.46 -3.94 -5.33
N VAL A 130 -22.08 -3.87 -6.60
CA VAL A 130 -20.70 -3.58 -7.03
C VAL A 130 -20.57 -2.07 -7.21
N TYR A 131 -19.68 -1.48 -6.45
CA TYR A 131 -19.29 -0.08 -6.57
C TYR A 131 -17.97 0.03 -7.30
N ASN A 132 -17.75 1.17 -7.93
CA ASN A 132 -16.54 1.47 -8.66
C ASN A 132 -15.99 2.81 -8.19
N LEU A 133 -14.76 2.83 -7.71
CA LEU A 133 -14.00 4.06 -7.53
C LEU A 133 -13.39 4.42 -8.89
N LEU A 134 -13.78 5.59 -9.39
CA LEU A 134 -13.29 6.10 -10.68
C LEU A 134 -11.81 6.50 -10.58
N PRO A 135 -11.10 6.62 -11.72
CA PRO A 135 -9.73 7.10 -11.76
C PRO A 135 -9.53 8.40 -10.97
N PHE A 136 -8.44 8.50 -10.24
CA PHE A 136 -8.08 9.66 -9.43
C PHE A 136 -6.56 9.85 -9.40
N ASP A 137 -6.13 11.05 -9.04
CA ASP A 137 -4.73 11.39 -8.92
C ASP A 137 -4.23 11.14 -7.49
N ALA A 138 -3.13 10.42 -7.37
CA ALA A 138 -2.44 10.18 -6.11
C ALA A 138 -1.13 10.97 -6.09
N TYR A 139 -0.81 11.57 -4.95
CA TYR A 139 0.38 12.38 -4.75
C TYR A 139 1.20 11.85 -3.58
N ASP A 140 2.50 11.73 -3.79
CA ASP A 140 3.43 11.47 -2.71
C ASP A 140 3.74 12.76 -1.92
N CYS A 141 4.50 12.59 -0.83
CA CYS A 141 4.89 13.71 0.03
C CYS A 141 5.96 14.63 -0.59
N LEU A 142 6.51 14.34 -1.75
CA LEU A 142 7.41 15.19 -2.55
C LEU A 142 6.65 15.94 -3.66
N GLY A 143 5.37 15.62 -3.85
CA GLY A 143 4.49 16.19 -4.86
C GLY A 143 4.57 15.50 -6.22
N ASN A 144 5.16 14.30 -6.30
CA ASN A 144 5.09 13.51 -7.51
C ASN A 144 3.68 12.94 -7.67
N LEU A 145 3.18 12.97 -8.89
CA LEU A 145 1.85 12.52 -9.26
C LEU A 145 1.92 11.15 -9.92
N GLU A 146 1.05 10.25 -9.49
CA GLU A 146 0.65 9.07 -10.26
C GLU A 146 -0.87 9.04 -10.40
N THR A 147 -1.36 8.83 -11.60
CA THR A 147 -2.79 8.66 -11.84
C THR A 147 -3.17 7.20 -11.69
N VAL A 148 -4.03 6.89 -10.71
CA VAL A 148 -4.69 5.58 -10.61
C VAL A 148 -5.72 5.51 -11.73
N GLY A 149 -5.26 5.06 -12.91
CA GLY A 149 -6.01 5.14 -14.17
C GLY A 149 -7.09 4.08 -14.33
N ASP A 150 -7.03 3.00 -13.55
CA ASP A 150 -8.00 1.93 -13.59
C ASP A 150 -9.21 2.23 -12.70
N THR A 151 -10.39 1.80 -13.13
CA THR A 151 -11.58 1.79 -12.28
C THR A 151 -11.48 0.65 -11.29
N LEU A 152 -11.51 0.95 -10.00
CA LEU A 152 -11.34 -0.02 -8.92
C LEU A 152 -12.71 -0.48 -8.41
N SER A 153 -13.06 -1.74 -8.68
CA SER A 153 -14.32 -2.33 -8.22
C SER A 153 -14.24 -2.82 -6.78
N PHE A 154 -15.26 -2.55 -5.98
CA PHE A 154 -15.35 -2.97 -4.59
C PHE A 154 -16.82 -3.16 -4.17
N GLY A 155 -17.04 -3.71 -2.97
CA GLY A 155 -18.36 -3.89 -2.39
C GLY A 155 -18.28 -4.59 -1.05
N LEU A 156 -19.42 -4.72 -0.37
CA LEU A 156 -19.46 -5.49 0.86
C LEU A 156 -19.26 -6.97 0.57
N THR A 157 -18.38 -7.59 1.36
CA THR A 157 -18.16 -9.04 1.27
C THR A 157 -19.36 -9.79 1.86
N VAL A 158 -19.74 -10.87 1.20
CA VAL A 158 -20.79 -11.78 1.63
C VAL A 158 -20.25 -13.20 1.79
N ALA A 159 -20.95 -14.03 2.57
CA ALA A 159 -20.63 -15.45 2.66
C ALA A 159 -20.86 -16.13 1.30
N PRO A 160 -20.02 -17.09 0.91
CA PRO A 160 -20.18 -17.82 -0.34
C PRO A 160 -21.44 -18.70 -0.31
N GLU A 161 -22.15 -18.73 -1.43
CA GLU A 161 -23.22 -19.66 -1.69
C GLU A 161 -22.77 -20.76 -2.66
N LYS A 162 -23.54 -21.83 -2.75
CA LYS A 162 -23.23 -22.94 -3.67
C LYS A 162 -23.19 -22.45 -5.12
N GLY A 163 -22.01 -22.56 -5.73
CA GLY A 163 -21.79 -22.17 -7.12
C GLY A 163 -21.09 -20.82 -7.28
N ASP A 164 -20.90 -20.04 -6.21
CA ASP A 164 -20.14 -18.78 -6.28
C ASP A 164 -18.65 -19.02 -6.52
N ILE A 165 -18.13 -20.10 -5.94
CA ILE A 165 -16.71 -20.45 -6.01
C ILE A 165 -16.57 -21.84 -6.60
N ILE A 166 -15.63 -22.00 -7.53
CA ILE A 166 -15.24 -23.29 -8.11
C ILE A 166 -13.76 -23.55 -7.89
N ILE A 167 -13.39 -24.82 -7.83
CA ILE A 167 -11.99 -25.23 -7.95
C ILE A 167 -11.61 -25.10 -9.43
N ASN A 168 -10.62 -24.29 -9.74
CA ASN A 168 -10.17 -24.02 -11.10
C ASN A 168 -8.95 -24.87 -11.48
N GLU A 169 -8.00 -25.04 -10.55
CA GLU A 169 -6.79 -25.82 -10.79
C GLU A 169 -6.35 -26.55 -9.52
N ILE A 170 -5.77 -27.73 -9.69
CA ILE A 170 -5.18 -28.52 -8.60
C ILE A 170 -3.82 -29.04 -9.05
N LEU A 171 -2.76 -28.67 -8.35
CA LEU A 171 -1.45 -29.25 -8.47
C LEU A 171 -1.15 -30.11 -7.23
N PHE A 172 -1.42 -31.41 -7.30
CA PHE A 172 -1.18 -32.33 -6.17
C PHE A 172 0.19 -33.02 -6.22
N ASN A 173 0.86 -33.04 -7.38
CA ASN A 173 2.16 -33.67 -7.57
C ASN A 173 3.14 -32.71 -8.25
N PRO A 174 3.70 -31.73 -7.54
CA PRO A 174 4.62 -30.76 -8.11
C PRO A 174 5.97 -31.39 -8.47
N ALA A 175 6.73 -30.74 -9.34
CA ALA A 175 8.13 -31.08 -9.57
C ALA A 175 8.96 -30.94 -8.28
N SER A 176 10.16 -31.56 -8.26
CA SER A 176 11.03 -31.49 -7.08
C SER A 176 11.33 -30.04 -6.69
N GLY A 177 11.06 -29.67 -5.43
CA GLY A 177 11.19 -28.32 -4.90
C GLY A 177 9.97 -27.41 -5.11
N GLY A 178 8.92 -27.86 -5.81
CA GLY A 178 7.67 -27.16 -5.99
C GLY A 178 6.69 -27.36 -4.82
N SER A 179 5.65 -26.50 -4.77
CA SER A 179 4.57 -26.58 -3.78
C SER A 179 3.28 -27.12 -4.39
N ARG A 180 2.50 -27.82 -3.57
CA ARG A 180 1.13 -28.21 -3.93
C ARG A 180 0.22 -27.01 -3.78
N PHE A 181 -0.77 -26.86 -4.66
CA PHE A 181 -1.77 -25.81 -4.53
C PHE A 181 -3.13 -26.25 -5.07
N ILE A 182 -4.15 -25.54 -4.62
CA ILE A 182 -5.50 -25.56 -5.18
C ILE A 182 -5.83 -24.11 -5.53
N GLU A 183 -6.16 -23.86 -6.79
CA GLU A 183 -6.67 -22.59 -7.24
C GLU A 183 -8.19 -22.59 -7.17
N ILE A 184 -8.75 -21.57 -6.54
CA ILE A 184 -10.19 -21.31 -6.52
C ILE A 184 -10.50 -20.09 -7.36
N ARG A 185 -11.67 -20.11 -8.02
CA ARG A 185 -12.16 -18.99 -8.83
C ARG A 185 -13.53 -18.56 -8.37
N ASN A 186 -13.68 -17.29 -8.08
CA ASN A 186 -15.01 -16.68 -7.91
C ASN A 186 -15.64 -16.51 -9.31
N VAL A 187 -16.76 -17.16 -9.54
CA VAL A 187 -17.55 -17.08 -10.79
C VAL A 187 -18.84 -16.28 -10.62
N SER A 188 -19.07 -15.74 -9.42
CA SER A 188 -20.17 -14.83 -9.13
C SER A 188 -19.78 -13.38 -9.40
N GLN A 189 -20.76 -12.47 -9.29
CA GLN A 189 -20.53 -11.02 -9.29
C GLN A 189 -20.36 -10.45 -7.86
N LYS A 190 -20.26 -11.32 -6.85
CA LYS A 190 -20.19 -10.93 -5.44
C LYS A 190 -18.73 -10.79 -4.97
N PHE A 191 -18.49 -9.92 -4.00
CA PHE A 191 -17.27 -9.94 -3.21
C PHE A 191 -17.43 -10.97 -2.10
N ILE A 192 -16.63 -12.03 -2.14
CA ILE A 192 -16.78 -13.20 -1.26
C ILE A 192 -15.79 -13.10 -0.11
N ASN A 193 -16.28 -13.27 1.13
CA ASN A 193 -15.45 -13.43 2.30
C ASN A 193 -15.01 -14.90 2.42
N LEU A 194 -13.70 -15.16 2.38
CA LEU A 194 -13.10 -16.49 2.53
C LEU A 194 -12.65 -16.80 3.95
N SER A 195 -12.86 -15.88 4.91
CA SER A 195 -12.40 -16.00 6.30
C SER A 195 -13.43 -16.64 7.24
N SER A 196 -14.27 -17.53 6.76
CA SER A 196 -15.26 -18.24 7.60
C SER A 196 -14.73 -19.57 8.14
#